data_be9b1dc59434bfe2a797836ecc9c2138
#
_entry.id   be9b1dc59434bfe2a797836ecc9c2138
#
_cell.length_a   1.000
_cell.length_b   1.000
_cell.length_c   1.000
_cell.angle_alpha   90.00
_cell.angle_beta   90.00
_cell.angle_gamma   90.00
#
_symmetry.space_group_name_H-M   'P 1'
#
loop_
_entity.id
_entity.type
_entity.pdbx_description
1 polymer ?
#
loop_
_entity_poly.entity_id
_entity_poly.type
_entity_poly.pdbx_seq_one_letter_code
_entity_poly.pdbx_strand_id
1 'polypeptide(L)'
;MKLAILSTNNTCYSSRRLREAAENRGHKVKVLNTLRFSLDLEEGRPSLSFRSKKLSQYDAVLPRIGASITFFGTAVVRQFEQMDVFCANSSSGIANSRDKLRSLQILSRHKIGMPRTTFVRDKKDVLPAIERVGGAPVIIKLLEGTQGVGVILADSAKIAEAIIETLQSTKQNVLVQRFVAESKGRDIRAFVVGDQVVAAMRRVAQGQEFRSNVHRGGQTEPLELDDDYRRTAIRAAQIMGLRVAGVDMLEGKNGPQILEVNSSPGLEGIEKCTHLDVAGAIIDYIAAQVDFPEIDIRQRLTVSRGFGVAEIHIPEGSEYVGKSIKDSGLRDQDINVLTLYREAKVIPIPRSDRVLEPGDRLLCFGRLDSMRAMIPEKIRRRRKPRTKTLTETEVPQTASPSAADLADAASGDSTLGWVPPEED
;
A
#
# COMPACT_ATOMS: atom_id res chain seq x y z
N MET A 1 -0.11 -26.87 -5.12
CA MET A 1 -0.88 -25.73 -5.71
C MET A 1 -0.43 -25.42 -7.13
N LYS A 2 -1.26 -24.71 -7.90
CA LYS A 2 -0.93 -24.18 -9.22
C LYS A 2 -0.76 -22.66 -9.10
N LEU A 3 0.49 -22.18 -9.25
CA LEU A 3 0.89 -20.79 -9.01
C LEU A 3 1.13 -20.05 -10.33
N ALA A 4 0.60 -18.83 -10.47
CA ALA A 4 1.00 -17.89 -11.50
C ALA A 4 1.91 -16.80 -10.91
N ILE A 5 3.08 -16.59 -11.48
CA ILE A 5 3.94 -15.44 -11.16
C ILE A 5 3.73 -14.41 -12.28
N LEU A 6 3.21 -13.21 -11.93
CA LEU A 6 3.00 -12.13 -12.89
C LEU A 6 4.28 -11.30 -13.00
N SER A 7 4.96 -11.36 -14.14
CA SER A 7 6.20 -10.61 -14.36
C SER A 7 6.36 -10.26 -15.84
N THR A 8 6.81 -9.06 -16.15
CA THR A 8 7.17 -8.68 -17.53
C THR A 8 8.51 -9.28 -17.96
N ASN A 9 9.35 -9.68 -17.00
CA ASN A 9 10.65 -10.29 -17.24
C ASN A 9 10.74 -11.65 -16.55
N ASN A 10 10.67 -12.73 -17.34
CA ASN A 10 10.74 -14.10 -16.86
C ASN A 10 12.18 -14.61 -16.63
N THR A 11 13.17 -13.88 -17.14
CA THR A 11 14.61 -14.26 -17.05
C THR A 11 15.33 -13.55 -15.92
N CYS A 12 14.74 -12.50 -15.30
CA CYS A 12 15.37 -11.82 -14.18
C CYS A 12 15.55 -12.77 -12.99
N TYR A 13 16.56 -12.46 -12.15
CA TYR A 13 16.90 -13.26 -10.97
C TYR A 13 15.67 -13.63 -10.14
N SER A 14 14.88 -12.64 -9.72
CA SER A 14 13.72 -12.86 -8.85
C SER A 14 12.68 -13.80 -9.47
N SER A 15 12.38 -13.66 -10.78
CA SER A 15 11.41 -14.52 -11.45
C SER A 15 11.90 -15.96 -11.54
N ARG A 16 13.21 -16.17 -11.84
CA ARG A 16 13.82 -17.51 -11.87
C ARG A 16 13.81 -18.15 -10.50
N ARG A 17 14.30 -17.45 -9.47
CA ARG A 17 14.38 -17.96 -8.10
C ARG A 17 13.00 -18.36 -7.54
N LEU A 18 11.98 -17.54 -7.75
CA LEU A 18 10.62 -17.86 -7.33
C LEU A 18 10.05 -19.09 -8.05
N ARG A 19 10.34 -19.23 -9.36
CA ARG A 19 9.95 -20.41 -10.12
C ARG A 19 10.66 -21.65 -9.59
N GLU A 20 11.99 -21.64 -9.47
CA GLU A 20 12.80 -22.72 -8.94
C GLU A 20 12.35 -23.13 -7.53
N ALA A 21 12.11 -22.14 -6.63
CA ALA A 21 11.65 -22.41 -5.28
C ALA A 21 10.28 -23.11 -5.27
N ALA A 22 9.37 -22.75 -6.19
CA ALA A 22 8.06 -23.39 -6.31
C ALA A 22 8.17 -24.80 -6.89
N GLU A 23 8.96 -25.00 -7.94
CA GLU A 23 9.20 -26.31 -8.57
C GLU A 23 9.85 -27.29 -7.59
N ASN A 24 10.86 -26.85 -6.84
CA ASN A 24 11.54 -27.65 -5.81
C ASN A 24 10.63 -28.11 -4.66
N ARG A 25 9.51 -27.38 -4.45
CA ARG A 25 8.46 -27.72 -3.47
C ARG A 25 7.30 -28.52 -4.08
N GLY A 26 7.45 -28.99 -5.32
CA GLY A 26 6.46 -29.81 -6.02
C GLY A 26 5.24 -29.03 -6.53
N HIS A 27 5.31 -27.70 -6.62
CA HIS A 27 4.21 -26.89 -7.12
C HIS A 27 4.26 -26.71 -8.63
N LYS A 28 3.09 -26.66 -9.28
CA LYS A 28 2.98 -26.30 -10.70
C LYS A 28 3.02 -24.80 -10.85
N VAL A 29 4.07 -24.25 -11.45
CA VAL A 29 4.26 -22.82 -11.58
C VAL A 29 4.41 -22.37 -13.02
N LYS A 30 3.86 -21.20 -13.36
CA LYS A 30 4.10 -20.50 -14.62
C LYS A 30 4.40 -19.04 -14.38
N VAL A 31 5.44 -18.51 -15.03
CA VAL A 31 5.69 -17.08 -15.11
C VAL A 31 4.92 -16.54 -16.32
N LEU A 32 3.96 -15.67 -16.07
CA LEU A 32 3.09 -15.09 -17.08
C LEU A 32 3.43 -13.61 -17.29
N ASN A 33 3.68 -13.21 -18.52
CA ASN A 33 3.92 -11.81 -18.84
C ASN A 33 2.63 -11.00 -18.60
N THR A 34 2.68 -10.09 -17.65
CA THR A 34 1.53 -9.29 -17.21
C THR A 34 0.87 -8.51 -18.37
N LEU A 35 1.66 -8.06 -19.35
CA LEU A 35 1.15 -7.29 -20.50
C LEU A 35 0.45 -8.14 -21.59
N ARG A 36 0.38 -9.46 -21.40
CA ARG A 36 -0.25 -10.40 -22.35
C ARG A 36 -1.63 -10.88 -21.90
N PHE A 37 -2.19 -10.22 -20.87
CA PHE A 37 -3.55 -10.50 -20.40
C PHE A 37 -4.57 -9.61 -21.12
N SER A 38 -5.78 -10.12 -21.27
CA SER A 38 -6.98 -9.36 -21.56
C SER A 38 -7.99 -9.59 -20.42
N LEU A 39 -8.69 -8.54 -20.02
CA LEU A 39 -9.69 -8.58 -18.97
C LEU A 39 -11.06 -8.65 -19.64
N ASP A 40 -11.78 -9.73 -19.38
CA ASP A 40 -13.12 -9.94 -19.91
C ASP A 40 -14.11 -9.59 -18.80
N LEU A 41 -14.89 -8.51 -19.02
CA LEU A 41 -15.81 -7.92 -18.05
C LEU A 41 -17.24 -8.23 -18.48
N GLU A 42 -17.79 -9.31 -17.95
CA GLU A 42 -19.17 -9.75 -18.15
C GLU A 42 -19.87 -9.85 -16.80
N GLU A 43 -21.16 -9.51 -16.76
CA GLU A 43 -21.96 -9.56 -15.53
C GLU A 43 -21.93 -10.96 -14.88
N GLY A 44 -21.51 -11.00 -13.61
CA GLY A 44 -21.43 -12.25 -12.82
C GLY A 44 -20.36 -13.25 -13.27
N ARG A 45 -19.56 -12.93 -14.30
CA ARG A 45 -18.56 -13.84 -14.88
C ARG A 45 -17.22 -13.15 -15.17
N PRO A 46 -16.54 -12.59 -14.15
CA PRO A 46 -15.23 -12.01 -14.37
C PRO A 46 -14.27 -13.10 -14.88
N SER A 47 -13.55 -12.82 -15.98
CA SER A 47 -12.59 -13.77 -16.52
C SER A 47 -11.36 -13.08 -17.09
N LEU A 48 -10.30 -13.87 -17.33
CA LEU A 48 -9.05 -13.45 -17.93
C LEU A 48 -8.70 -14.32 -19.11
N SER A 49 -8.24 -13.68 -20.17
CA SER A 49 -7.59 -14.34 -21.29
C SER A 49 -6.11 -14.04 -21.28
N PHE A 50 -5.28 -15.01 -21.64
CA PHE A 50 -3.84 -14.88 -21.79
C PHE A 50 -3.43 -15.27 -23.20
N ARG A 51 -2.83 -14.34 -23.97
CA ARG A 51 -2.52 -14.55 -25.38
C ARG A 51 -3.73 -15.07 -26.17
N SER A 52 -4.84 -14.39 -26.05
CA SER A 52 -6.13 -14.69 -26.72
C SER A 52 -6.75 -16.05 -26.37
N LYS A 53 -6.26 -16.74 -25.34
CA LYS A 53 -6.84 -18.00 -24.86
C LYS A 53 -7.36 -17.80 -23.44
N LYS A 54 -8.54 -18.35 -23.16
CA LYS A 54 -9.11 -18.34 -21.80
C LYS A 54 -8.08 -18.88 -20.80
N LEU A 55 -7.86 -18.15 -19.73
CA LEU A 55 -6.90 -18.52 -18.71
C LEU A 55 -7.35 -19.79 -17.98
N SER A 56 -6.42 -20.73 -17.80
CA SER A 56 -6.68 -21.88 -16.93
C SER A 56 -6.71 -21.45 -15.47
N GLN A 57 -7.46 -22.17 -14.64
CA GLN A 57 -7.57 -21.89 -13.21
C GLN A 57 -6.21 -21.99 -12.50
N TYR A 58 -5.95 -21.05 -11.59
CA TYR A 58 -4.82 -21.01 -10.66
C TYR A 58 -5.33 -20.96 -9.23
N ASP A 59 -4.56 -21.55 -8.30
CA ASP A 59 -4.87 -21.50 -6.87
C ASP A 59 -4.36 -20.19 -6.26
N ALA A 60 -3.22 -19.70 -6.77
CA ALA A 60 -2.59 -18.48 -6.29
C ALA A 60 -1.91 -17.68 -7.39
N VAL A 61 -1.76 -16.39 -7.11
CA VAL A 61 -1.02 -15.42 -7.92
C VAL A 61 0.01 -14.69 -7.07
N LEU A 62 1.25 -14.64 -7.55
CA LEU A 62 2.32 -13.82 -6.99
C LEU A 62 2.62 -12.64 -7.93
N PRO A 63 2.12 -11.43 -7.62
CA PRO A 63 2.36 -10.26 -8.43
C PRO A 63 3.81 -9.75 -8.30
N ARG A 64 4.48 -9.55 -9.45
CA ARG A 64 5.77 -8.88 -9.57
C ARG A 64 5.60 -7.64 -10.47
N ILE A 65 4.77 -6.71 -10.01
CA ILE A 65 4.37 -5.54 -10.79
C ILE A 65 5.42 -4.43 -10.65
N GLY A 66 6.03 -4.06 -11.77
CA GLY A 66 6.98 -2.95 -11.87
C GLY A 66 6.29 -1.57 -11.91
N ALA A 67 7.07 -0.51 -11.72
CA ALA A 67 6.55 0.87 -11.72
C ALA A 67 5.90 1.25 -13.05
N SER A 68 6.54 0.90 -14.18
CA SER A 68 6.08 1.24 -15.54
C SER A 68 4.73 0.61 -15.94
N ILE A 69 4.30 -0.45 -15.25
CA ILE A 69 3.06 -1.17 -15.57
C ILE A 69 2.07 -1.19 -14.40
N THR A 70 2.21 -0.26 -13.45
CA THR A 70 1.41 -0.28 -12.21
C THR A 70 -0.08 -0.28 -12.50
N PHE A 71 -0.57 0.61 -13.39
CA PHE A 71 -1.99 0.70 -13.73
C PHE A 71 -2.56 -0.62 -14.26
N PHE A 72 -1.97 -1.13 -15.32
CA PHE A 72 -2.45 -2.35 -15.96
C PHE A 72 -2.19 -3.58 -15.08
N GLY A 73 -1.01 -3.64 -14.44
CA GLY A 73 -0.66 -4.74 -13.55
C GLY A 73 -1.61 -4.88 -12.36
N THR A 74 -2.00 -3.77 -11.73
CA THR A 74 -3.00 -3.80 -10.65
C THR A 74 -4.39 -4.14 -11.15
N ALA A 75 -4.76 -3.77 -12.39
CA ALA A 75 -6.02 -4.18 -13.00
C ALA A 75 -6.06 -5.71 -13.18
N VAL A 76 -4.97 -6.32 -13.68
CA VAL A 76 -4.87 -7.78 -13.82
C VAL A 76 -4.96 -8.47 -12.45
N VAL A 77 -4.25 -7.97 -11.43
CA VAL A 77 -4.33 -8.54 -10.06
C VAL A 77 -5.75 -8.43 -9.52
N ARG A 78 -6.39 -7.27 -9.69
CA ARG A 78 -7.78 -7.06 -9.26
C ARG A 78 -8.74 -8.03 -9.93
N GLN A 79 -8.54 -8.33 -11.20
CA GLN A 79 -9.37 -9.32 -11.90
C GLN A 79 -9.20 -10.72 -11.30
N PHE A 80 -7.97 -11.12 -10.93
CA PHE A 80 -7.75 -12.38 -10.19
C PHE A 80 -8.47 -12.37 -8.84
N GLU A 81 -8.45 -11.24 -8.12
CA GLU A 81 -9.18 -11.08 -6.85
C GLU A 81 -10.69 -11.25 -7.05
N GLN A 82 -11.27 -10.71 -8.15
CA GLN A 82 -12.68 -10.89 -8.49
C GLN A 82 -13.03 -12.34 -8.92
N MET A 83 -12.04 -13.10 -9.32
CA MET A 83 -12.18 -14.52 -9.65
C MET A 83 -11.89 -15.44 -8.43
N ASP A 84 -11.84 -14.89 -7.21
CA ASP A 84 -11.56 -15.59 -5.95
C ASP A 84 -10.20 -16.32 -5.93
N VAL A 85 -9.22 -15.88 -6.72
CA VAL A 85 -7.86 -16.42 -6.71
C VAL A 85 -7.04 -15.70 -5.64
N PHE A 86 -6.36 -16.46 -4.79
CA PHE A 86 -5.47 -15.86 -3.79
C PHE A 86 -4.35 -15.05 -4.43
N CYS A 87 -4.24 -13.77 -4.09
CA CYS A 87 -3.16 -12.90 -4.53
C CYS A 87 -2.22 -12.63 -3.34
N ALA A 88 -0.94 -12.99 -3.48
CA ALA A 88 0.06 -12.80 -2.42
C ALA A 88 0.17 -11.34 -1.95
N ASN A 89 -0.01 -10.39 -2.87
CA ASN A 89 -0.24 -8.98 -2.57
C ASN A 89 -1.51 -8.53 -3.27
N SER A 90 -2.35 -7.77 -2.58
CA SER A 90 -3.58 -7.24 -3.16
C SER A 90 -3.30 -6.11 -4.16
N SER A 91 -4.21 -5.93 -5.12
CA SER A 91 -4.15 -4.82 -6.09
C SER A 91 -4.11 -3.47 -5.38
N SER A 92 -4.89 -3.31 -4.32
CA SER A 92 -4.92 -2.08 -3.49
C SER A 92 -3.61 -1.86 -2.73
N GLY A 93 -3.04 -2.91 -2.13
CA GLY A 93 -1.74 -2.83 -1.45
C GLY A 93 -0.60 -2.44 -2.39
N ILE A 94 -0.59 -3.02 -3.61
CA ILE A 94 0.37 -2.65 -4.64
C ILE A 94 0.21 -1.18 -5.03
N ALA A 95 -1.02 -0.71 -5.31
CA ALA A 95 -1.30 0.67 -5.67
C ALA A 95 -0.90 1.65 -4.54
N ASN A 96 -1.22 1.34 -3.29
CA ASN A 96 -0.86 2.15 -2.13
C ASN A 96 0.66 2.31 -1.99
N SER A 97 1.42 1.23 -2.19
CA SER A 97 2.88 1.24 -2.04
C SER A 97 3.60 1.94 -3.20
N ARG A 98 3.00 1.97 -4.38
CA ARG A 98 3.58 2.60 -5.58
C ARG A 98 3.46 4.11 -5.59
N ASP A 99 2.40 4.64 -5.02
CA ASP A 99 2.22 6.09 -4.87
C ASP A 99 2.94 6.54 -3.59
N LYS A 100 4.09 7.21 -3.75
CA LYS A 100 4.93 7.67 -2.63
C LYS A 100 4.20 8.60 -1.68
N LEU A 101 3.39 9.54 -2.21
CA LEU A 101 2.64 10.47 -1.37
C LEU A 101 1.55 9.75 -0.60
N ARG A 102 0.77 8.91 -1.28
CA ARG A 102 -0.28 8.09 -0.66
C ARG A 102 0.28 7.15 0.40
N SER A 103 1.42 6.51 0.12
CA SER A 103 2.13 5.66 1.09
C SER A 103 2.44 6.42 2.37
N LEU A 104 3.06 7.60 2.26
CA LEU A 104 3.38 8.45 3.41
C LEU A 104 2.13 8.93 4.15
N GLN A 105 1.07 9.31 3.45
CA GLN A 105 -0.22 9.69 4.07
C GLN A 105 -0.83 8.54 4.88
N ILE A 106 -0.81 7.32 4.33
CA ILE A 106 -1.31 6.13 5.03
C ILE A 106 -0.47 5.87 6.28
N LEU A 107 0.86 5.83 6.16
CA LEU A 107 1.77 5.55 7.27
C LEU A 107 1.66 6.61 8.38
N SER A 108 1.54 7.90 8.03
CA SER A 108 1.47 9.00 8.99
C SER A 108 0.30 8.89 9.98
N ARG A 109 -0.82 8.28 9.56
CA ARG A 109 -2.00 8.06 10.43
C ARG A 109 -1.74 7.04 11.54
N HIS A 110 -0.77 6.12 11.36
CA HIS A 110 -0.64 4.91 12.17
C HIS A 110 0.45 4.98 13.25
N LYS A 111 0.94 6.18 13.59
CA LYS A 111 2.00 6.37 14.60
C LYS A 111 3.22 5.49 14.35
N ILE A 112 3.63 5.36 13.09
CA ILE A 112 4.83 4.66 12.69
C ILE A 112 5.94 5.68 12.45
N GLY A 113 7.17 5.37 12.85
CA GLY A 113 8.30 6.27 12.67
C GLY A 113 8.55 6.55 11.18
N MET A 114 8.65 7.83 10.82
CA MET A 114 9.00 8.28 9.47
C MET A 114 9.65 9.66 9.52
N PRO A 115 10.58 9.99 8.62
CA PRO A 115 11.13 11.33 8.56
C PRO A 115 10.03 12.35 8.25
N ARG A 116 10.04 13.51 8.94
CA ARG A 116 9.09 14.58 8.64
C ARG A 116 9.13 14.90 7.16
N THR A 117 7.97 14.92 6.51
CA THR A 117 7.84 15.11 5.07
C THR A 117 6.72 16.07 4.79
N THR A 118 6.94 16.98 3.85
CA THR A 118 5.93 17.93 3.36
C THR A 118 5.86 17.86 1.84
N PHE A 119 4.65 17.86 1.29
CA PHE A 119 4.39 18.04 -0.14
C PHE A 119 4.01 19.48 -0.39
N VAL A 120 4.63 20.12 -1.38
CA VAL A 120 4.46 21.54 -1.68
C VAL A 120 4.23 21.75 -3.18
N ARG A 121 3.21 22.55 -3.50
CA ARG A 121 2.90 22.97 -4.86
C ARG A 121 3.02 24.47 -5.08
N ASP A 122 2.67 25.29 -4.09
CA ASP A 122 2.80 26.73 -4.18
C ASP A 122 4.23 27.15 -3.85
N LYS A 123 4.83 27.99 -4.71
CA LYS A 123 6.18 28.51 -4.51
C LYS A 123 6.33 29.26 -3.20
N LYS A 124 5.30 30.01 -2.78
CA LYS A 124 5.31 30.77 -1.52
C LYS A 124 5.40 29.89 -0.28
N ASP A 125 5.00 28.61 -0.41
CA ASP A 125 5.05 27.64 0.68
C ASP A 125 6.37 26.86 0.77
N VAL A 126 7.32 27.05 -0.15
CA VAL A 126 8.55 26.28 -0.22
C VAL A 126 9.43 26.51 1.00
N LEU A 127 9.78 27.74 1.32
CA LEU A 127 10.58 28.07 2.51
C LEU A 127 9.88 27.66 3.81
N PRO A 128 8.59 27.99 4.02
CA PRO A 128 7.86 27.48 5.18
C PRO A 128 7.82 25.94 5.28
N ALA A 129 7.80 25.22 4.14
CA ALA A 129 7.84 23.77 4.14
C ALA A 129 9.18 23.21 4.57
N ILE A 130 10.28 23.83 4.13
CA ILE A 130 11.65 23.48 4.56
C ILE A 130 11.78 23.66 6.08
N GLU A 131 11.26 24.76 6.62
CA GLU A 131 11.27 25.00 8.07
C GLU A 131 10.42 23.97 8.84
N ARG A 132 9.22 23.63 8.34
CA ARG A 132 8.34 22.64 8.96
C ARG A 132 8.98 21.26 9.07
N VAL A 133 9.82 20.85 8.13
CA VAL A 133 10.53 19.56 8.22
C VAL A 133 11.76 19.61 9.12
N GLY A 134 12.14 20.78 9.61
CA GLY A 134 13.24 20.98 10.57
C GLY A 134 14.43 21.75 10.01
N GLY A 135 14.28 22.45 8.89
CA GLY A 135 15.32 23.21 8.21
C GLY A 135 16.28 22.33 7.42
N ALA A 136 17.22 22.99 6.74
CA ALA A 136 18.29 22.33 5.99
C ALA A 136 19.33 21.68 6.93
N PRO A 137 20.01 20.60 6.51
CA PRO A 137 19.88 19.95 5.21
C PRO A 137 18.57 19.16 5.05
N VAL A 138 18.04 19.14 3.80
CA VAL A 138 16.80 18.44 3.45
C VAL A 138 16.98 17.52 2.25
N ILE A 139 16.15 16.50 2.17
CA ILE A 139 16.03 15.63 1.00
C ILE A 139 14.84 16.08 0.16
N ILE A 140 15.09 16.35 -1.12
CA ILE A 140 14.07 16.62 -2.13
C ILE A 140 13.86 15.34 -2.92
N LYS A 141 12.61 14.86 -3.02
CA LYS A 141 12.25 13.63 -3.73
C LYS A 141 11.22 13.92 -4.81
N LEU A 142 11.49 13.50 -6.03
CA LEU A 142 10.46 13.43 -7.06
C LEU A 142 9.44 12.35 -6.72
N LEU A 143 8.15 12.65 -6.92
CA LEU A 143 7.09 11.63 -6.78
C LEU A 143 7.25 10.54 -7.84
N GLU A 144 7.57 10.95 -9.05
CA GLU A 144 7.85 10.07 -10.18
C GLU A 144 9.34 9.77 -10.24
N GLY A 145 9.74 8.54 -10.01
CA GLY A 145 11.13 8.11 -10.02
C GLY A 145 11.34 6.83 -9.22
N THR A 146 12.27 6.01 -9.66
CA THR A 146 12.63 4.73 -9.03
C THR A 146 14.13 4.64 -8.81
N GLN A 147 14.59 3.73 -7.96
CA GLN A 147 16.00 3.39 -7.72
C GLN A 147 16.89 4.58 -7.32
N GLY A 148 16.32 5.55 -6.56
CA GLY A 148 17.08 6.74 -6.12
C GLY A 148 17.28 7.81 -7.19
N VAL A 149 16.67 7.65 -8.37
CA VAL A 149 16.57 8.74 -9.36
C VAL A 149 15.59 9.79 -8.82
N GLY A 150 15.99 11.08 -8.86
CA GLY A 150 15.16 12.16 -8.33
C GLY A 150 15.18 12.30 -6.80
N VAL A 151 16.22 11.80 -6.12
CA VAL A 151 16.49 12.07 -4.70
C VAL A 151 17.71 12.98 -4.60
N ILE A 152 17.54 14.18 -4.08
CA ILE A 152 18.55 15.23 -4.03
C ILE A 152 18.72 15.67 -2.57
N LEU A 153 19.96 15.75 -2.10
CA LEU A 153 20.32 16.38 -0.82
C LEU A 153 20.59 17.86 -1.07
N ALA A 154 19.95 18.72 -0.31
CA ALA A 154 20.19 20.17 -0.34
C ALA A 154 20.69 20.61 1.04
N ASP A 155 21.91 21.11 1.08
CA ASP A 155 22.61 21.46 2.31
C ASP A 155 22.15 22.80 2.91
N SER A 156 21.49 23.65 2.12
CA SER A 156 20.95 24.92 2.61
C SER A 156 19.53 25.17 2.10
N ALA A 157 18.76 25.96 2.84
CA ALA A 157 17.41 26.34 2.45
C ALA A 157 17.35 27.04 1.09
N LYS A 158 18.31 27.91 0.81
CA LYS A 158 18.40 28.64 -0.46
C LYS A 158 18.64 27.70 -1.65
N ILE A 159 19.51 26.69 -1.50
CA ILE A 159 19.74 25.66 -2.53
C ILE A 159 18.47 24.80 -2.70
N ALA A 160 17.84 24.41 -1.60
CA ALA A 160 16.61 23.62 -1.63
C ALA A 160 15.48 24.38 -2.37
N GLU A 161 15.29 25.65 -2.08
CA GLU A 161 14.32 26.52 -2.72
C GLU A 161 14.56 26.57 -4.24
N ALA A 162 15.78 26.89 -4.68
CA ALA A 162 16.12 26.98 -6.10
C ALA A 162 15.88 25.66 -6.84
N ILE A 163 16.24 24.52 -6.23
CA ILE A 163 15.98 23.19 -6.80
C ILE A 163 14.47 22.93 -6.93
N ILE A 164 13.70 23.20 -5.88
CA ILE A 164 12.25 22.95 -5.87
C ILE A 164 11.54 23.83 -6.90
N GLU A 165 11.88 25.12 -6.97
CA GLU A 165 11.32 26.02 -7.98
C GLU A 165 11.63 25.57 -9.40
N THR A 166 12.87 25.14 -9.66
CA THR A 166 13.25 24.59 -10.96
C THR A 166 12.44 23.36 -11.32
N LEU A 167 12.26 22.42 -10.40
CA LEU A 167 11.47 21.22 -10.61
C LEU A 167 9.98 21.53 -10.81
N GLN A 168 9.43 22.48 -10.04
CA GLN A 168 8.05 22.91 -10.18
C GLN A 168 7.79 23.65 -11.51
N SER A 169 8.76 24.40 -12.03
CA SER A 169 8.65 25.06 -13.34
C SER A 169 8.48 24.06 -14.49
N THR A 170 9.03 22.86 -14.33
CA THR A 170 8.87 21.72 -15.26
C THR A 170 7.69 20.79 -14.86
N LYS A 171 6.74 21.29 -14.05
CA LYS A 171 5.54 20.58 -13.58
C LYS A 171 5.83 19.32 -12.77
N GLN A 172 7.03 19.15 -12.23
CA GLN A 172 7.38 18.02 -11.39
C GLN A 172 6.80 18.18 -9.98
N ASN A 173 6.24 17.10 -9.46
CA ASN A 173 5.76 17.05 -8.08
C ASN A 173 6.89 16.61 -7.14
N VAL A 174 7.12 17.39 -6.08
CA VAL A 174 8.24 17.17 -5.16
C VAL A 174 7.78 17.01 -3.71
N LEU A 175 8.49 16.15 -2.98
CA LEU A 175 8.42 16.05 -1.53
C LEU A 175 9.69 16.67 -0.93
N VAL A 176 9.50 17.44 0.13
CA VAL A 176 10.59 17.91 1.01
C VAL A 176 10.59 17.05 2.26
N GLN A 177 11.70 16.40 2.56
CA GLN A 177 11.82 15.49 3.67
C GLN A 177 13.03 15.84 4.53
N ARG A 178 12.86 15.73 5.86
CA ARG A 178 13.97 15.91 6.81
C ARG A 178 15.10 14.95 6.47
N PHE A 179 16.33 15.47 6.44
CA PHE A 179 17.53 14.64 6.36
C PHE A 179 17.80 14.00 7.74
N VAL A 180 17.94 12.68 7.77
CA VAL A 180 18.27 11.91 8.97
C VAL A 180 19.79 11.70 8.99
N ALA A 181 20.47 12.60 9.66
CA ALA A 181 21.93 12.66 9.65
C ALA A 181 22.58 11.40 10.27
N GLU A 182 21.90 10.78 11.23
CA GLU A 182 22.34 9.56 11.90
C GLU A 182 22.48 8.37 10.95
N SER A 183 21.69 8.37 9.87
CA SER A 183 21.69 7.33 8.83
C SER A 183 22.33 7.79 7.53
N LYS A 184 23.17 8.83 7.54
CA LYS A 184 23.82 9.30 6.30
C LYS A 184 24.55 8.16 5.61
N GLY A 185 24.15 7.89 4.35
CA GLY A 185 24.74 6.83 3.53
C GLY A 185 24.39 5.40 3.98
N ARG A 186 23.45 5.21 4.90
CA ARG A 186 23.04 3.88 5.38
C ARG A 186 21.53 3.77 5.42
N ASP A 187 21.03 2.59 5.11
CA ASP A 187 19.66 2.20 5.37
C ASP A 187 19.55 0.69 5.63
N ILE A 188 18.42 0.30 6.16
CA ILE A 188 18.08 -1.10 6.45
C ILE A 188 16.98 -1.51 5.49
N ARG A 189 17.15 -2.66 4.83
CA ARG A 189 16.09 -3.34 4.11
C ARG A 189 15.66 -4.59 4.87
N ALA A 190 14.42 -4.60 5.35
CA ALA A 190 13.76 -5.77 5.91
C ALA A 190 12.87 -6.42 4.85
N PHE A 191 12.95 -7.74 4.71
CA PHE A 191 12.09 -8.51 3.83
C PHE A 191 10.99 -9.18 4.64
N VAL A 192 9.75 -8.73 4.45
CA VAL A 192 8.57 -9.19 5.19
C VAL A 192 7.79 -10.19 4.34
N VAL A 193 7.44 -11.32 4.96
CA VAL A 193 6.55 -12.34 4.39
C VAL A 193 5.51 -12.70 5.46
N GLY A 194 4.24 -12.39 5.18
CA GLY A 194 3.16 -12.52 6.16
C GLY A 194 3.36 -11.59 7.37
N ASP A 195 3.53 -12.22 8.52
CA ASP A 195 3.77 -11.56 9.82
C ASP A 195 5.22 -11.70 10.32
N GLN A 196 6.15 -12.05 9.43
CA GLN A 196 7.55 -12.29 9.78
C GLN A 196 8.52 -11.48 8.90
N VAL A 197 9.63 -11.05 9.49
CA VAL A 197 10.81 -10.62 8.73
C VAL A 197 11.66 -11.86 8.48
N VAL A 198 11.74 -12.29 7.22
CA VAL A 198 12.47 -13.51 6.83
C VAL A 198 13.94 -13.26 6.52
N ALA A 199 14.30 -12.02 6.20
CA ALA A 199 15.69 -11.60 5.99
C ALA A 199 15.81 -10.09 6.18
N ALA A 200 16.99 -9.62 6.62
CA ALA A 200 17.31 -8.21 6.64
C ALA A 200 18.77 -7.97 6.27
N MET A 201 19.02 -6.81 5.67
CA MET A 201 20.37 -6.36 5.33
C MET A 201 20.50 -4.86 5.57
N ARG A 202 21.69 -4.42 5.95
CA ARG A 202 22.08 -3.02 5.90
C ARG A 202 22.73 -2.75 4.53
N ARG A 203 22.37 -1.60 3.94
CA ARG A 203 22.99 -1.10 2.72
C ARG A 203 23.83 0.11 3.09
N VAL A 204 25.07 0.17 2.63
CA VAL A 204 26.01 1.23 2.94
C VAL A 204 26.53 1.84 1.63
N ALA A 205 26.36 3.14 1.48
CA ALA A 205 26.87 3.90 0.33
C ALA A 205 28.40 3.91 0.33
N GLN A 206 29.00 4.02 -0.84
CA GLN A 206 30.45 4.17 -0.98
C GLN A 206 30.85 5.63 -1.19
N GLY A 207 31.99 6.01 -0.64
CA GLY A 207 32.56 7.34 -0.80
C GLY A 207 31.69 8.45 -0.20
N GLN A 208 31.43 9.50 -0.95
CA GLN A 208 30.62 10.65 -0.53
C GLN A 208 29.12 10.53 -0.90
N GLU A 209 28.69 9.41 -1.50
CA GLU A 209 27.30 9.19 -1.85
C GLU A 209 26.46 9.03 -0.56
N PHE A 210 25.33 9.71 -0.50
CA PHE A 210 24.41 9.60 0.64
C PHE A 210 23.29 8.58 0.41
N ARG A 211 23.12 8.08 -0.82
CA ARG A 211 22.14 7.06 -1.21
C ARG A 211 22.79 5.68 -1.14
N SER A 212 22.24 4.81 -0.34
CA SER A 212 22.74 3.46 -0.04
C SER A 212 22.32 2.38 -1.05
N ASN A 213 21.68 2.75 -2.16
CA ASN A 213 21.14 1.80 -3.14
C ASN A 213 22.23 0.92 -3.76
N VAL A 214 22.06 -0.42 -3.72
CA VAL A 214 22.98 -1.42 -4.30
C VAL A 214 23.26 -1.18 -5.77
N HIS A 215 22.25 -0.77 -6.55
CA HIS A 215 22.42 -0.43 -7.98
C HIS A 215 23.35 0.76 -8.25
N ARG A 216 23.75 1.51 -7.21
CA ARG A 216 24.71 2.61 -7.26
C ARG A 216 26.07 2.24 -6.65
N GLY A 217 26.33 0.94 -6.47
CA GLY A 217 27.59 0.44 -5.90
C GLY A 217 27.60 0.38 -4.38
N GLY A 218 26.45 0.52 -3.71
CA GLY A 218 26.36 0.35 -2.25
C GLY A 218 26.72 -1.08 -1.84
N GLN A 219 27.45 -1.19 -0.75
CA GLN A 219 27.77 -2.48 -0.10
C GLN A 219 26.57 -2.96 0.72
N THR A 220 26.48 -4.28 0.91
CA THR A 220 25.45 -4.89 1.73
C THR A 220 26.07 -5.79 2.78
N GLU A 221 25.50 -5.75 3.98
CA GLU A 221 25.87 -6.65 5.07
C GLU A 221 24.59 -7.28 5.67
N PRO A 222 24.61 -8.57 6.02
CA PRO A 222 23.49 -9.19 6.70
C PRO A 222 23.27 -8.54 8.05
N LEU A 223 22.01 -8.39 8.44
CA LEU A 223 21.64 -7.72 9.69
C LEU A 223 20.60 -8.52 10.44
N GLU A 224 20.83 -8.76 11.71
CA GLU A 224 19.83 -9.21 12.64
C GLU A 224 19.08 -7.99 13.21
N LEU A 225 17.77 -7.93 13.04
CA LEU A 225 16.97 -6.81 13.51
C LEU A 225 16.58 -7.00 14.97
N ASP A 226 16.69 -5.93 15.75
CA ASP A 226 16.02 -5.86 17.04
C ASP A 226 14.47 -5.87 16.90
N ASP A 227 13.80 -6.03 18.01
CA ASP A 227 12.34 -6.16 18.03
C ASP A 227 11.59 -4.92 17.56
N ASP A 228 12.15 -3.72 17.76
CA ASP A 228 11.50 -2.47 17.33
C ASP A 228 11.54 -2.34 15.81
N TYR A 229 12.68 -2.62 15.18
CA TYR A 229 12.81 -2.62 13.72
C TYR A 229 11.97 -3.72 13.09
N ARG A 230 11.98 -4.93 13.67
CA ARG A 230 11.19 -6.06 13.22
C ARG A 230 9.70 -5.75 13.25
N ARG A 231 9.17 -5.31 14.40
CA ARG A 231 7.75 -4.92 14.56
C ARG A 231 7.35 -3.79 13.63
N THR A 232 8.21 -2.78 13.47
CA THR A 232 7.96 -1.64 12.60
C THR A 232 7.87 -2.07 11.14
N ALA A 233 8.76 -2.93 10.67
CA ALA A 233 8.75 -3.44 9.30
C ALA A 233 7.47 -4.26 9.01
N ILE A 234 7.11 -5.20 9.89
CA ILE A 234 5.89 -6.01 9.76
C ILE A 234 4.66 -5.11 9.74
N ARG A 235 4.56 -4.18 10.70
CA ARG A 235 3.44 -3.26 10.82
C ARG A 235 3.31 -2.35 9.58
N ALA A 236 4.42 -1.86 9.04
CA ALA A 236 4.41 -1.05 7.82
C ALA A 236 3.86 -1.83 6.62
N ALA A 237 4.30 -3.09 6.42
CA ALA A 237 3.78 -3.95 5.36
C ALA A 237 2.28 -4.20 5.51
N GLN A 238 1.81 -4.52 6.72
CA GLN A 238 0.40 -4.77 7.03
C GLN A 238 -0.47 -3.52 6.80
N ILE A 239 -0.03 -2.35 7.25
CA ILE A 239 -0.74 -1.06 7.05
C ILE A 239 -0.90 -0.76 5.56
N MET A 240 0.11 -1.08 4.75
CA MET A 240 0.05 -0.92 3.29
C MET A 240 -0.84 -1.98 2.60
N GLY A 241 -1.24 -3.03 3.30
CA GLY A 241 -2.01 -4.15 2.74
C GLY A 241 -1.14 -5.13 1.95
N LEU A 242 0.14 -5.25 2.32
CA LEU A 242 1.11 -6.14 1.66
C LEU A 242 1.47 -7.32 2.56
N ARG A 243 1.48 -8.51 1.98
CA ARG A 243 1.93 -9.76 2.62
C ARG A 243 3.36 -10.13 2.26
N VAL A 244 3.83 -9.67 1.11
CA VAL A 244 5.23 -9.81 0.66
C VAL A 244 5.75 -8.41 0.35
N ALA A 245 6.69 -7.92 1.16
CA ALA A 245 7.17 -6.56 1.04
C ALA A 245 8.66 -6.42 1.38
N GLY A 246 9.32 -5.47 0.72
CA GLY A 246 10.60 -4.93 1.15
C GLY A 246 10.39 -3.60 1.85
N VAL A 247 10.76 -3.50 3.11
CA VAL A 247 10.61 -2.30 3.92
C VAL A 247 11.96 -1.66 4.10
N ASP A 248 12.10 -0.42 3.61
CA ASP A 248 13.33 0.37 3.75
C ASP A 248 13.19 1.33 4.91
N MET A 249 14.17 1.30 5.82
CA MET A 249 14.16 2.05 7.08
C MET A 249 15.48 2.77 7.31
N LEU A 250 15.42 3.94 7.95
CA LEU A 250 16.58 4.63 8.52
C LEU A 250 16.68 4.37 10.01
N GLU A 251 17.92 4.39 10.50
CA GLU A 251 18.26 4.36 11.93
C GLU A 251 18.17 5.78 12.48
N GLY A 252 17.02 6.16 13.03
CA GLY A 252 16.82 7.47 13.64
C GLY A 252 17.11 7.48 15.14
N LYS A 253 17.34 8.67 15.75
CA LYS A 253 17.58 8.83 17.19
C LYS A 253 16.51 8.18 18.08
N ASN A 254 15.26 8.17 17.61
CA ASN A 254 14.11 7.67 18.36
C ASN A 254 13.58 6.33 17.78
N GLY A 255 14.45 5.53 17.17
CA GLY A 255 14.11 4.25 16.58
C GLY A 255 13.93 4.29 15.06
N PRO A 256 13.35 3.20 14.47
CA PRO A 256 13.22 3.02 13.04
C PRO A 256 12.36 4.08 12.38
N GLN A 257 12.78 4.57 11.22
CA GLN A 257 12.02 5.51 10.40
C GLN A 257 11.82 4.95 9.00
N ILE A 258 10.57 4.68 8.63
CA ILE A 258 10.22 4.12 7.33
C ILE A 258 10.52 5.12 6.21
N LEU A 259 11.26 4.69 5.20
CA LEU A 259 11.45 5.42 3.95
C LEU A 259 10.43 5.05 2.89
N GLU A 260 10.27 3.75 2.66
CA GLU A 260 9.36 3.19 1.67
C GLU A 260 9.00 1.74 1.96
N VAL A 261 7.87 1.29 1.40
CA VAL A 261 7.42 -0.09 1.45
C VAL A 261 7.20 -0.57 0.01
N ASN A 262 8.01 -1.53 -0.42
CA ASN A 262 8.04 -2.04 -1.79
C ASN A 262 7.21 -3.31 -1.94
N SER A 263 6.20 -3.30 -2.82
CA SER A 263 5.33 -4.46 -3.10
C SER A 263 5.96 -5.55 -3.99
N SER A 264 7.08 -5.26 -4.63
CA SER A 264 7.78 -6.21 -5.51
C SER A 264 9.29 -6.12 -5.30
N PRO A 265 9.79 -6.40 -4.07
CA PRO A 265 11.20 -6.27 -3.75
C PRO A 265 12.05 -7.25 -4.55
N GLY A 266 13.25 -6.82 -4.99
CA GLY A 266 14.22 -7.68 -5.65
C GLY A 266 14.79 -8.71 -4.66
N LEU A 267 14.98 -9.96 -5.12
CA LEU A 267 15.52 -11.04 -4.29
C LEU A 267 17.05 -11.13 -4.36
N GLU A 268 17.65 -10.70 -5.46
CA GLU A 268 19.07 -10.93 -5.72
C GLU A 268 19.98 -10.37 -4.64
N GLY A 269 19.80 -9.09 -4.29
CA GLY A 269 20.66 -8.43 -3.31
C GLY A 269 20.54 -9.03 -1.91
N ILE A 270 19.32 -9.36 -1.48
CA ILE A 270 19.11 -9.89 -0.13
C ILE A 270 19.52 -11.37 -0.01
N GLU A 271 19.24 -12.22 -1.00
CA GLU A 271 19.66 -13.62 -0.99
C GLU A 271 21.19 -13.76 -1.10
N LYS A 272 21.85 -12.94 -1.94
CA LYS A 272 23.31 -12.90 -2.05
C LYS A 272 23.97 -12.41 -0.74
N CYS A 273 23.35 -11.44 -0.07
CA CYS A 273 23.88 -10.87 1.17
C CYS A 273 23.71 -11.81 2.36
N THR A 274 22.50 -12.37 2.52
CA THR A 274 22.15 -13.14 3.72
C THR A 274 22.33 -14.65 3.58
N HIS A 275 22.46 -15.16 2.35
CA HIS A 275 22.45 -16.59 2.01
C HIS A 275 21.19 -17.34 2.44
N LEU A 276 20.05 -16.60 2.66
CA LEU A 276 18.76 -17.17 3.05
C LEU A 276 17.88 -17.43 1.82
N ASP A 277 17.10 -18.53 1.83
CA ASP A 277 16.12 -18.87 0.78
C ASP A 277 14.84 -18.02 0.93
N VAL A 278 14.94 -16.75 0.59
CA VAL A 278 13.81 -15.81 0.67
C VAL A 278 12.71 -16.18 -0.31
N ALA A 279 13.08 -16.64 -1.50
CA ALA A 279 12.13 -17.14 -2.49
C ALA A 279 11.32 -18.32 -1.93
N GLY A 280 11.98 -19.25 -1.24
CA GLY A 280 11.33 -20.38 -0.60
C GLY A 280 10.34 -19.96 0.47
N ALA A 281 10.72 -19.04 1.34
CA ALA A 281 9.82 -18.52 2.39
C ALA A 281 8.54 -17.89 1.80
N ILE A 282 8.65 -17.18 0.66
CA ILE A 282 7.47 -16.63 -0.04
C ILE A 282 6.57 -17.76 -0.54
N ILE A 283 7.12 -18.80 -1.16
CA ILE A 283 6.34 -19.91 -1.71
C ILE A 283 5.66 -20.70 -0.60
N ASP A 284 6.37 -20.99 0.51
CA ASP A 284 5.82 -21.68 1.68
C ASP A 284 4.65 -20.90 2.29
N TYR A 285 4.79 -19.58 2.41
CA TYR A 285 3.71 -18.71 2.87
C TYR A 285 2.49 -18.77 1.94
N ILE A 286 2.69 -18.67 0.61
CA ILE A 286 1.59 -18.72 -0.35
C ILE A 286 0.88 -20.09 -0.28
N ALA A 287 1.62 -21.19 -0.17
CA ALA A 287 1.05 -22.52 -0.05
C ALA A 287 0.19 -22.65 1.20
N ALA A 288 0.69 -22.18 2.36
CA ALA A 288 -0.07 -22.18 3.61
C ALA A 288 -1.37 -21.35 3.52
N GLN A 289 -1.33 -20.21 2.80
CA GLN A 289 -2.51 -19.37 2.60
C GLN A 289 -3.54 -19.98 1.63
N VAL A 290 -3.10 -20.79 0.68
CA VAL A 290 -4.01 -21.53 -0.23
C VAL A 290 -4.70 -22.66 0.51
N ASP A 291 -3.97 -23.37 1.37
CA ASP A 291 -4.51 -24.48 2.17
C ASP A 291 -5.46 -23.98 3.28
N PHE A 292 -5.16 -22.84 3.87
CA PHE A 292 -5.98 -22.18 4.89
C PHE A 292 -6.04 -20.66 4.67
N PRO A 293 -6.96 -20.18 3.82
CA PRO A 293 -7.02 -18.76 3.47
C PRO A 293 -7.43 -17.89 4.66
N GLU A 294 -6.55 -16.99 5.09
CA GLU A 294 -6.93 -15.88 5.93
C GLU A 294 -7.84 -14.93 5.15
N ILE A 295 -9.11 -14.92 5.48
CA ILE A 295 -10.10 -14.08 4.81
C ILE A 295 -9.93 -12.64 5.30
N ASP A 296 -9.65 -11.70 4.39
CA ASP A 296 -9.81 -10.28 4.69
C ASP A 296 -11.30 -9.97 4.85
N ILE A 297 -11.73 -10.00 6.09
CA ILE A 297 -13.11 -9.77 6.51
C ILE A 297 -13.69 -8.48 5.90
N ARG A 298 -12.86 -7.45 5.70
CA ARG A 298 -13.31 -6.14 5.20
C ARG A 298 -13.82 -6.16 3.76
N GLN A 299 -13.30 -7.03 2.91
CA GLN A 299 -13.75 -7.13 1.51
C GLN A 299 -14.97 -8.02 1.33
N ARG A 300 -15.15 -9.04 2.18
CA ARG A 300 -16.25 -10.03 2.03
C ARG A 300 -17.50 -9.70 2.86
N LEU A 301 -17.39 -8.95 3.95
CA LEU A 301 -18.52 -8.62 4.81
C LEU A 301 -19.45 -7.52 4.27
N THR A 302 -19.11 -6.88 3.16
CA THR A 302 -20.00 -5.91 2.48
C THR A 302 -20.97 -6.56 1.48
N VAL A 303 -20.89 -7.87 1.27
CA VAL A 303 -21.66 -8.57 0.21
C VAL A 303 -23.12 -8.79 0.58
N SER A 304 -23.46 -8.90 1.85
CA SER A 304 -24.88 -9.01 2.28
C SER A 304 -25.45 -7.62 2.53
N ARG A 305 -26.51 -7.23 1.77
CA ARG A 305 -27.19 -5.94 1.99
C ARG A 305 -27.60 -5.78 3.45
N GLY A 306 -27.11 -4.69 4.08
CA GLY A 306 -27.44 -4.35 5.46
C GLY A 306 -26.52 -4.94 6.53
N PHE A 307 -25.57 -5.83 6.19
CA PHE A 307 -24.56 -6.34 7.11
C PHE A 307 -23.20 -5.70 6.85
N GLY A 308 -22.37 -5.54 7.90
CA GLY A 308 -21.02 -4.99 7.76
C GLY A 308 -20.28 -4.93 9.08
N VAL A 309 -19.06 -4.37 9.02
CA VAL A 309 -18.23 -4.11 10.19
C VAL A 309 -18.32 -2.63 10.53
N ALA A 310 -18.58 -2.32 11.80
CA ALA A 310 -18.58 -0.96 12.32
C ALA A 310 -17.91 -0.91 13.69
N GLU A 311 -17.36 0.26 14.01
CA GLU A 311 -16.85 0.55 15.35
C GLU A 311 -17.94 1.29 16.13
N ILE A 312 -18.28 0.77 17.31
CA ILE A 312 -19.29 1.32 18.22
C ILE A 312 -18.55 1.83 19.46
N HIS A 313 -18.84 3.07 19.86
CA HIS A 313 -18.36 3.64 21.10
C HIS A 313 -19.39 3.46 22.20
N ILE A 314 -18.96 3.08 23.39
CA ILE A 314 -19.80 2.98 24.59
C ILE A 314 -19.58 4.26 25.41
N PRO A 315 -20.45 5.29 25.27
CA PRO A 315 -20.31 6.53 26.02
C PRO A 315 -20.71 6.35 27.47
N GLU A 316 -20.30 7.28 28.35
CA GLU A 316 -20.85 7.41 29.71
C GLU A 316 -22.36 7.57 29.62
N GLY A 317 -23.11 6.79 30.42
CA GLY A 317 -24.58 6.78 30.42
C GLY A 317 -25.21 5.92 29.32
N SER A 318 -24.44 5.16 28.58
CA SER A 318 -24.97 4.13 27.68
C SER A 318 -25.66 3.02 28.48
N GLU A 319 -26.78 2.52 27.97
CA GLU A 319 -27.49 1.36 28.55
C GLU A 319 -26.67 0.07 28.57
N TYR A 320 -25.57 0.03 27.84
CA TYR A 320 -24.65 -1.11 27.75
C TYR A 320 -23.58 -1.09 28.84
N VAL A 321 -23.37 0.04 29.53
CA VAL A 321 -22.38 0.17 30.61
C VAL A 321 -22.79 -0.72 31.79
N GLY A 322 -21.83 -1.52 32.30
CA GLY A 322 -22.04 -2.43 33.41
C GLY A 322 -22.68 -3.77 33.03
N LYS A 323 -23.12 -3.94 31.79
CA LYS A 323 -23.62 -5.25 31.28
C LYS A 323 -22.47 -6.06 30.69
N SER A 324 -22.56 -7.38 30.82
CA SER A 324 -21.67 -8.26 30.07
C SER A 324 -22.02 -8.24 28.56
N ILE A 325 -21.09 -8.61 27.70
CA ILE A 325 -21.37 -8.73 26.24
C ILE A 325 -22.58 -9.67 26.01
N LYS A 326 -22.69 -10.75 26.79
CA LYS A 326 -23.82 -11.69 26.74
C LYS A 326 -25.14 -11.00 27.10
N ASP A 327 -25.15 -10.21 28.18
CA ASP A 327 -26.37 -9.61 28.75
C ASP A 327 -26.71 -8.25 28.10
N SER A 328 -25.86 -7.78 27.18
CA SER A 328 -26.05 -6.52 26.46
C SER A 328 -27.15 -6.57 25.40
N GLY A 329 -27.60 -7.77 24.98
CA GLY A 329 -28.59 -7.93 23.91
C GLY A 329 -28.05 -7.65 22.50
N LEU A 330 -26.74 -7.42 22.36
CA LEU A 330 -26.13 -7.15 21.04
C LEU A 330 -26.35 -8.33 20.07
N ARG A 331 -26.27 -9.56 20.57
CA ARG A 331 -26.43 -10.76 19.77
C ARG A 331 -27.86 -10.93 19.23
N ASP A 332 -28.85 -10.52 20.02
CA ASP A 332 -30.26 -10.55 19.64
C ASP A 332 -30.59 -9.52 18.55
N GLN A 333 -29.72 -8.52 18.39
CA GLN A 333 -29.78 -7.50 17.33
C GLN A 333 -28.90 -7.87 16.10
N ASP A 334 -28.47 -9.11 15.99
CA ASP A 334 -27.54 -9.60 14.96
C ASP A 334 -26.18 -8.87 14.97
N ILE A 335 -25.66 -8.54 16.18
CA ILE A 335 -24.37 -7.87 16.35
C ILE A 335 -23.41 -8.76 17.11
N ASN A 336 -22.28 -9.12 16.48
CA ASN A 336 -21.20 -9.89 17.10
C ASN A 336 -20.00 -8.96 17.37
N VAL A 337 -19.46 -8.98 18.60
CA VAL A 337 -18.26 -8.24 18.97
C VAL A 337 -17.03 -9.02 18.56
N LEU A 338 -16.26 -8.48 17.63
CA LEU A 338 -15.02 -9.08 17.12
C LEU A 338 -13.80 -8.68 17.97
N THR A 339 -13.76 -7.40 18.39
CA THR A 339 -12.65 -6.86 19.19
C THR A 339 -13.16 -5.76 20.11
N LEU A 340 -12.67 -5.75 21.34
CA LEU A 340 -12.90 -4.68 22.31
C LEU A 340 -11.60 -3.92 22.51
N TYR A 341 -11.66 -2.60 22.36
CA TYR A 341 -10.57 -1.66 22.64
C TYR A 341 -10.91 -0.93 23.94
N ARG A 342 -10.06 -1.05 24.94
CA ARG A 342 -10.16 -0.37 26.23
C ARG A 342 -8.86 0.35 26.50
N GLU A 343 -8.86 1.67 26.44
CA GLU A 343 -7.66 2.51 26.51
C GLU A 343 -6.59 2.07 25.47
N ALA A 344 -5.41 1.62 25.92
CA ALA A 344 -4.35 1.12 25.06
C ALA A 344 -4.42 -0.41 24.80
N LYS A 345 -5.37 -1.11 25.46
CA LYS A 345 -5.47 -2.58 25.33
C LYS A 345 -6.40 -2.95 24.18
N VAL A 346 -5.94 -3.90 23.37
CA VAL A 346 -6.72 -4.56 22.31
C VAL A 346 -7.07 -5.97 22.78
N ILE A 347 -8.35 -6.28 22.87
CA ILE A 347 -8.86 -7.58 23.31
C ILE A 347 -9.62 -8.20 22.13
N PRO A 348 -8.95 -9.02 21.31
CA PRO A 348 -9.62 -9.77 20.23
C PRO A 348 -10.49 -10.87 20.81
N ILE A 349 -11.62 -11.11 20.18
CA ILE A 349 -12.60 -12.15 20.57
C ILE A 349 -12.88 -12.08 22.08
N PRO A 350 -13.43 -10.95 22.58
CA PRO A 350 -13.67 -10.80 24.02
C PRO A 350 -14.65 -11.88 24.51
N ARG A 351 -14.39 -12.40 25.70
CA ARG A 351 -15.27 -13.40 26.32
C ARG A 351 -16.67 -12.80 26.52
N SER A 352 -17.69 -13.65 26.41
CA SER A 352 -19.08 -13.22 26.51
C SER A 352 -19.48 -12.67 27.90
N ASP A 353 -18.75 -13.05 28.95
CA ASP A 353 -18.90 -12.58 30.33
C ASP A 353 -18.21 -11.22 30.59
N ARG A 354 -17.47 -10.68 29.61
CA ARG A 354 -16.77 -9.41 29.76
C ARG A 354 -17.75 -8.27 29.88
N VAL A 355 -17.60 -7.50 30.98
CA VAL A 355 -18.41 -6.32 31.26
C VAL A 355 -17.93 -5.16 30.41
N LEU A 356 -18.88 -4.42 29.83
CA LEU A 356 -18.63 -3.20 29.04
C LEU A 356 -18.49 -2.00 29.97
N GLU A 357 -17.48 -1.17 29.74
CA GLU A 357 -17.15 0.01 30.53
C GLU A 357 -17.29 1.29 29.68
N PRO A 358 -17.50 2.45 30.32
CA PRO A 358 -17.49 3.73 29.62
C PRO A 358 -16.17 3.95 28.87
N GLY A 359 -16.26 4.42 27.63
CA GLY A 359 -15.09 4.65 26.78
C GLY A 359 -14.62 3.42 25.97
N ASP A 360 -15.20 2.24 26.21
CA ASP A 360 -14.93 1.08 25.38
C ASP A 360 -15.30 1.35 23.91
N ARG A 361 -14.46 0.83 22.99
CA ARG A 361 -14.76 0.80 21.57
C ARG A 361 -14.86 -0.64 21.12
N LEU A 362 -15.96 -0.97 20.47
CA LEU A 362 -16.27 -2.32 20.01
C LEU A 362 -16.17 -2.36 18.49
N LEU A 363 -15.28 -3.18 17.95
CA LEU A 363 -15.33 -3.54 16.53
C LEU A 363 -16.35 -4.67 16.40
N CYS A 364 -17.46 -4.40 15.73
CA CYS A 364 -18.58 -5.31 15.61
C CYS A 364 -18.83 -5.70 14.16
N PHE A 365 -19.27 -6.95 13.94
CA PHE A 365 -19.89 -7.41 12.71
C PHE A 365 -21.38 -7.65 12.95
N GLY A 366 -22.22 -7.13 12.05
CA GLY A 366 -23.66 -7.35 12.16
C GLY A 366 -24.48 -6.43 11.27
N ARG A 367 -25.79 -6.31 11.60
CA ARG A 367 -26.71 -5.42 10.89
C ARG A 367 -26.33 -3.95 11.12
N LEU A 368 -26.00 -3.26 10.03
CA LEU A 368 -25.55 -1.85 10.08
C LEU A 368 -26.64 -0.92 10.60
N ASP A 369 -27.92 -1.22 10.36
CA ASP A 369 -29.03 -0.40 10.85
C ASP A 369 -29.19 -0.55 12.37
N SER A 370 -29.03 -1.77 12.91
CA SER A 370 -29.01 -1.99 14.37
C SER A 370 -27.83 -1.26 15.02
N MET A 371 -26.64 -1.37 14.43
CA MET A 371 -25.45 -0.68 14.94
C MET A 371 -25.58 0.86 14.86
N ARG A 372 -26.22 1.39 13.81
CA ARG A 372 -26.54 2.84 13.71
C ARG A 372 -27.52 3.29 14.79
N ALA A 373 -28.45 2.42 15.17
CA ALA A 373 -29.41 2.73 16.22
C ALA A 373 -28.75 2.96 17.60
N MET A 374 -27.58 2.35 17.83
CA MET A 374 -26.80 2.51 19.06
C MET A 374 -26.04 3.85 19.15
N ILE A 375 -25.92 4.59 18.06
CA ILE A 375 -25.22 5.88 18.05
C ILE A 375 -26.16 6.96 18.62
N PRO A 376 -25.74 7.74 19.63
CA PRO A 376 -26.56 8.81 20.20
C PRO A 376 -27.06 9.81 19.15
N GLU A 377 -28.32 10.27 19.30
CA GLU A 377 -28.99 11.17 18.33
C GLU A 377 -28.21 12.45 18.01
N LYS A 378 -27.44 13.00 18.95
CA LYS A 378 -26.60 14.19 18.75
C LYS A 378 -25.53 13.96 17.66
N ILE A 379 -25.10 12.73 17.46
CA ILE A 379 -24.13 12.34 16.43
C ILE A 379 -24.84 11.99 15.12
N ARG A 380 -26.08 11.46 15.18
CA ARG A 380 -26.91 11.15 14.01
C ARG A 380 -27.26 12.38 13.17
N ARG A 381 -27.34 13.58 13.75
CA ARG A 381 -27.69 14.84 13.07
C ARG A 381 -26.62 15.36 12.11
N ARG A 382 -25.52 14.67 11.86
CA ARG A 382 -24.62 14.97 10.74
C ARG A 382 -25.32 14.59 9.43
N ARG A 383 -26.08 15.60 8.94
CA ARG A 383 -26.63 15.84 7.62
C ARG A 383 -26.69 14.62 6.68
N LYS A 384 -27.88 14.08 6.49
CA LYS A 384 -28.22 13.42 5.22
C LYS A 384 -27.84 14.39 4.09
N PRO A 385 -27.13 13.96 3.04
CA PRO A 385 -26.93 14.81 1.88
C PRO A 385 -28.31 15.23 1.35
N ARG A 386 -28.60 16.51 1.39
CA ARG A 386 -29.80 17.08 0.79
C ARG A 386 -29.43 17.42 -0.65
N THR A 387 -30.04 16.76 -1.60
CA THR A 387 -30.08 17.22 -2.98
C THR A 387 -30.89 18.51 -3.01
N LYS A 388 -30.24 19.63 -3.37
CA LYS A 388 -30.92 20.88 -3.69
C LYS A 388 -31.38 20.75 -5.14
N THR A 389 -32.66 20.96 -5.41
CA THR A 389 -33.14 21.11 -6.78
C THR A 389 -32.58 22.44 -7.30
N LEU A 390 -31.79 22.39 -8.37
CA LEU A 390 -31.29 23.60 -9.01
C LEU A 390 -32.46 24.29 -9.75
N THR A 391 -32.57 25.59 -9.63
CA THR A 391 -33.48 26.39 -10.45
C THR A 391 -32.92 26.48 -11.89
N GLU A 392 -33.76 26.75 -12.87
CA GLU A 392 -33.34 26.85 -14.28
C GLU A 392 -32.19 27.85 -14.52
N THR A 393 -32.08 28.87 -13.66
CA THR A 393 -30.99 29.86 -13.66
C THR A 393 -29.70 29.36 -13.00
N GLU A 394 -29.73 28.30 -12.19
CA GLU A 394 -28.57 27.68 -11.52
C GLU A 394 -27.99 26.49 -12.32
N VAL A 395 -28.69 26.02 -13.35
CA VAL A 395 -28.13 25.01 -14.26
C VAL A 395 -27.12 25.70 -15.17
N PRO A 396 -25.81 25.31 -15.12
CA PRO A 396 -24.85 25.86 -16.03
C PRO A 396 -25.31 25.60 -17.46
N GLN A 397 -25.58 26.68 -18.22
CA GLN A 397 -25.78 26.52 -19.65
C GLN A 397 -24.48 25.94 -20.20
N THR A 398 -24.56 24.76 -20.81
CA THR A 398 -23.45 24.20 -21.56
C THR A 398 -23.14 25.19 -22.68
N ALA A 399 -22.13 26.01 -22.47
CA ALA A 399 -21.57 26.79 -23.56
C ALA A 399 -21.15 25.78 -24.64
N SER A 400 -21.71 25.91 -25.82
CA SER A 400 -21.21 25.17 -26.98
C SER A 400 -19.72 25.45 -27.07
N PRO A 401 -18.85 24.43 -27.20
CA PRO A 401 -17.40 24.65 -27.26
C PRO A 401 -17.10 25.67 -28.33
N SER A 402 -16.33 26.69 -28.02
CA SER A 402 -15.93 27.72 -28.96
C SER A 402 -15.06 27.07 -30.05
N ALA A 403 -15.00 27.68 -31.22
CA ALA A 403 -14.13 27.22 -32.31
C ALA A 403 -12.64 27.10 -31.84
N ALA A 404 -12.25 27.82 -30.80
CA ALA A 404 -10.92 27.74 -30.17
C ALA A 404 -10.78 26.44 -29.36
N ASP A 405 -11.82 26.01 -28.61
CA ASP A 405 -11.78 24.76 -27.83
C ASP A 405 -11.77 23.52 -28.74
N LEU A 406 -12.39 23.63 -29.94
CA LEU A 406 -12.35 22.57 -30.95
C LEU A 406 -11.00 22.54 -31.69
N ALA A 407 -10.32 23.67 -31.85
CA ALA A 407 -8.98 23.74 -32.43
C ALA A 407 -7.92 23.16 -31.47
N ASP A 408 -8.02 23.41 -30.17
CA ASP A 408 -7.15 22.82 -29.13
C ASP A 408 -7.34 21.30 -28.99
N ALA A 409 -8.56 20.81 -29.14
CA ALA A 409 -8.84 19.37 -29.16
C ALA A 409 -8.33 18.67 -30.45
N ALA A 410 -8.21 19.40 -31.54
CA ALA A 410 -7.67 18.91 -32.82
C ALA A 410 -6.13 19.01 -32.89
N SER A 411 -5.50 19.87 -32.07
CA SER A 411 -4.04 20.03 -31.95
C SER A 411 -3.43 19.17 -30.83
N GLY A 412 -4.21 18.32 -30.18
CA GLY A 412 -3.77 17.33 -29.20
C GLY A 412 -2.81 16.34 -29.83
N ASP A 413 -1.57 16.60 -29.53
CA ASP A 413 -0.31 16.02 -29.95
C ASP A 413 -0.35 14.49 -30.15
N SER A 414 -0.30 14.09 -31.39
CA SER A 414 -0.14 12.70 -31.84
C SER A 414 1.34 12.28 -31.78
N THR A 415 2.02 12.47 -30.65
CA THR A 415 3.37 11.96 -30.40
C THR A 415 3.41 10.80 -29.42
N LEU A 416 2.49 9.84 -29.59
CA LEU A 416 2.75 8.46 -29.23
C LEU A 416 3.21 7.74 -30.51
N GLY A 417 4.50 7.88 -30.80
CA GLY A 417 5.17 7.18 -31.87
C GLY A 417 4.98 5.66 -31.73
N TRP A 418 3.99 5.15 -32.43
CA TRP A 418 3.91 3.74 -32.72
C TRP A 418 4.99 3.43 -33.76
N VAL A 419 6.07 2.75 -33.36
CA VAL A 419 7.07 2.18 -34.26
C VAL A 419 6.61 0.77 -34.57
N PRO A 420 6.33 0.44 -35.86
CA PRO A 420 6.01 -0.94 -36.24
C PRO A 420 7.24 -1.83 -36.03
N PRO A 421 7.07 -3.11 -35.64
CA PRO A 421 8.18 -4.05 -35.58
C PRO A 421 8.69 -4.29 -37.00
N GLU A 422 10.01 -4.19 -37.19
CA GLU A 422 10.68 -4.70 -38.37
C GLU A 422 10.42 -6.20 -38.50
N GLU A 423 10.02 -6.62 -39.70
CA GLU A 423 9.91 -8.01 -40.10
C GLU A 423 11.33 -8.56 -40.24
N ASP A 424 11.67 -9.61 -39.43
CA ASP A 424 12.53 -10.76 -39.79
C ASP A 424 12.20 -11.92 -38.84
#